data_6efbbda3869a72b23615ed11de3494e3
#
_entry.id   6efbbda3869a72b23615ed11de3494e3
#
_cell.length_a   1.000
_cell.length_b   1.000
_cell.length_c   1.000
_cell.angle_alpha   90.00
_cell.angle_beta   90.00
_cell.angle_gamma   90.00
#
_symmetry.space_group_name_H-M   'P 1'
#
loop_
_entity.id
_entity.type
_entity.pdbx_description
1 polymer ?
#
loop_
_entity_poly.entity_id
_entity_poly.type
_entity_poly.pdbx_seq_one_letter_code
_entity_poly.pdbx_strand_id
1 'polypeptide(L)'
;MDKSEKISWFEQFKIACLKPSQYKRLLDLTKGKVVLFLAAITLITTILGYGMDVAGFSISVGGWKNFIMERMPAFELRDGTLKVDREMDFDIAGVHFIADTSKNKVDINDLSNEYSMEMAFAKDEMVVKNTAVGNMMNKISFKDFKDVVFNNKAMTAMIPMIHIFIVIMFFSQWIVNIISYLTVAVFITMLVYFNQKTRLDRKDKEDVSFGKIFKLSIYARVIFELIETIG
;
A
#
# COMPACT_ATOMS: atom_id res chain seq x y z
N MET A 1 41.40 -16.98 8.75
CA MET A 1 40.69 -16.69 7.49
C MET A 1 39.20 -16.99 7.74
N ASP A 2 38.43 -15.95 7.93
CA ASP A 2 37.03 -16.04 8.25
C ASP A 2 36.24 -16.47 6.99
N LYS A 3 35.81 -17.71 6.97
CA LYS A 3 34.85 -18.21 5.97
C LYS A 3 33.45 -17.72 6.38
N SER A 4 33.20 -16.42 6.28
CA SER A 4 31.83 -15.96 6.24
C SER A 4 31.17 -16.58 5.01
N GLU A 5 30.51 -17.70 5.20
CA GLU A 5 29.76 -18.39 4.15
C GLU A 5 28.95 -17.36 3.38
N LYS A 6 29.19 -17.22 2.07
CA LYS A 6 28.45 -16.27 1.23
C LYS A 6 27.02 -16.77 1.06
N ILE A 7 26.17 -16.60 2.10
CA ILE A 7 24.75 -16.92 2.01
C ILE A 7 24.13 -16.01 0.96
N SER A 8 23.62 -16.60 -0.12
CA SER A 8 22.93 -15.88 -1.18
C SER A 8 21.58 -15.36 -0.69
N TRP A 9 20.95 -14.41 -1.41
CA TRP A 9 19.62 -13.91 -1.09
C TRP A 9 18.57 -15.05 -1.07
N PHE A 10 18.62 -15.94 -2.06
CA PHE A 10 17.71 -17.08 -2.14
C PHE A 10 17.87 -18.06 -0.98
N GLU A 11 19.10 -18.26 -0.52
CA GLU A 11 19.35 -19.09 0.65
C GLU A 11 18.86 -18.44 1.94
N GLN A 12 19.01 -17.11 2.07
CA GLN A 12 18.40 -16.35 3.17
C GLN A 12 16.89 -16.54 3.20
N PHE A 13 16.22 -16.42 2.05
CA PHE A 13 14.79 -16.63 1.88
C PHE A 13 14.38 -18.06 2.27
N LYS A 14 15.09 -19.06 1.76
CA LYS A 14 14.85 -20.48 2.10
C LYS A 14 15.00 -20.76 3.60
N ILE A 15 16.02 -20.17 4.23
CA ILE A 15 16.22 -20.30 5.67
C ILE A 15 15.07 -19.62 6.42
N ALA A 16 14.72 -18.40 6.04
CA ALA A 16 13.65 -17.62 6.67
C ALA A 16 12.30 -18.32 6.63
N CYS A 17 11.94 -18.93 5.50
CA CYS A 17 10.64 -19.54 5.29
C CYS A 17 10.57 -21.02 5.69
N LEU A 18 11.63 -21.81 5.46
CA LEU A 18 11.54 -23.27 5.47
C LEU A 18 12.49 -23.93 6.49
N LYS A 19 13.48 -23.21 7.03
CA LYS A 19 14.52 -23.82 7.86
C LYS A 19 14.83 -23.01 9.14
N PRO A 20 13.85 -22.85 10.06
CA PRO A 20 14.06 -22.05 11.28
C PRO A 20 15.19 -22.57 12.17
N SER A 21 15.53 -23.87 12.10
CA SER A 21 16.69 -24.45 12.80
C SER A 21 18.04 -23.85 12.35
N GLN A 22 18.11 -23.26 11.15
CA GLN A 22 19.32 -22.64 10.60
C GLN A 22 19.40 -21.12 10.81
N TYR A 23 18.49 -20.52 11.56
CA TYR A 23 18.47 -19.07 11.82
C TYR A 23 19.78 -18.54 12.43
N LYS A 24 20.52 -19.35 13.15
CA LYS A 24 21.85 -18.98 13.68
C LYS A 24 22.80 -18.50 12.58
N ARG A 25 22.74 -19.09 11.37
CA ARG A 25 23.57 -18.68 10.21
C ARG A 25 23.26 -17.27 9.72
N LEU A 26 22.03 -16.77 9.94
CA LEU A 26 21.62 -15.42 9.55
C LEU A 26 22.15 -14.33 10.48
N LEU A 27 22.57 -14.69 11.71
CA LEU A 27 23.12 -13.75 12.68
C LEU A 27 24.46 -13.14 12.24
N ASP A 28 25.24 -13.90 11.48
CA ASP A 28 26.57 -13.51 11.03
C ASP A 28 26.56 -12.65 9.75
N LEU A 29 25.37 -12.45 9.18
CA LEU A 29 25.21 -11.61 8.00
C LEU A 29 25.50 -10.13 8.32
N THR A 30 26.13 -9.46 7.34
CA THR A 30 26.37 -8.02 7.44
C THR A 30 25.06 -7.23 7.41
N LYS A 31 25.04 -6.04 8.04
CA LYS A 31 23.87 -5.16 8.05
C LYS A 31 23.36 -4.86 6.63
N GLY A 32 24.27 -4.65 5.68
CA GLY A 32 23.90 -4.39 4.26
C GLY A 32 23.15 -5.53 3.62
N LYS A 33 23.51 -6.80 3.89
CA LYS A 33 22.75 -7.97 3.39
C LYS A 33 21.34 -8.05 3.99
N VAL A 34 21.19 -7.74 5.27
CA VAL A 34 19.91 -7.73 5.94
C VAL A 34 19.00 -6.63 5.37
N VAL A 35 19.53 -5.42 5.16
CA VAL A 35 18.80 -4.31 4.54
C VAL A 35 18.38 -4.64 3.10
N LEU A 36 19.29 -5.21 2.31
CA LEU A 36 18.98 -5.62 0.95
C LEU A 36 17.91 -6.72 0.92
N PHE A 37 17.97 -7.67 1.83
CA PHE A 37 16.96 -8.71 1.98
C PHE A 37 15.60 -8.12 2.32
N LEU A 38 15.52 -7.23 3.30
CA LEU A 38 14.31 -6.52 3.68
C LEU A 38 13.72 -5.73 2.50
N ALA A 39 14.54 -4.94 1.81
CA ALA A 39 14.11 -4.16 0.66
C ALA A 39 13.54 -5.04 -0.46
N ALA A 40 14.18 -6.19 -0.73
CA ALA A 40 13.72 -7.13 -1.74
C ALA A 40 12.40 -7.82 -1.35
N ILE A 41 12.25 -8.27 -0.10
CA ILE A 41 11.00 -8.89 0.38
C ILE A 41 9.84 -7.89 0.31
N THR A 42 10.02 -6.68 0.84
CA THR A 42 8.97 -5.66 0.80
C THR A 42 8.63 -5.22 -0.62
N LEU A 43 9.61 -5.23 -1.55
CA LEU A 43 9.35 -4.98 -2.97
C LEU A 43 8.50 -6.10 -3.58
N ILE A 44 8.82 -7.37 -3.30
CA ILE A 44 8.03 -8.52 -3.78
C ILE A 44 6.61 -8.43 -3.26
N THR A 45 6.40 -8.19 -1.97
CA THR A 45 5.04 -8.05 -1.40
C THR A 45 4.29 -6.85 -1.97
N THR A 46 4.97 -5.73 -2.25
CA THR A 46 4.35 -4.58 -2.94
C THR A 46 3.94 -4.94 -4.37
N ILE A 47 4.74 -5.71 -5.11
CA ILE A 47 4.37 -6.18 -6.46
C ILE A 47 3.18 -7.12 -6.40
N LEU A 48 3.18 -8.08 -5.46
CA LEU A 48 2.11 -9.06 -5.32
C LEU A 48 0.79 -8.45 -4.82
N GLY A 49 0.83 -7.45 -3.95
CA GLY A 49 -0.36 -6.70 -3.54
C GLY A 49 -0.70 -5.63 -4.58
N TYR A 50 -0.24 -4.40 -4.35
CA TYR A 50 -0.59 -3.24 -5.17
C TYR A 50 -0.36 -3.43 -6.68
N GLY A 51 0.76 -4.06 -7.08
CA GLY A 51 1.09 -4.24 -8.51
C GLY A 51 0.09 -5.15 -9.21
N MET A 52 -0.29 -6.26 -8.58
CA MET A 52 -1.27 -7.19 -9.15
C MET A 52 -2.69 -6.60 -9.16
N ASP A 53 -3.08 -5.83 -8.16
CA ASP A 53 -4.39 -5.17 -8.10
C ASP A 53 -4.55 -4.18 -9.25
N VAL A 54 -3.55 -3.31 -9.46
CA VAL A 54 -3.56 -2.34 -10.58
C VAL A 54 -3.56 -3.03 -11.94
N ALA A 55 -2.74 -4.09 -12.10
CA ALA A 55 -2.69 -4.85 -13.34
C ALA A 55 -4.00 -5.60 -13.58
N GLY A 56 -4.54 -6.26 -12.55
CA GLY A 56 -5.81 -6.98 -12.61
C GLY A 56 -6.96 -6.07 -12.99
N PHE A 57 -7.06 -4.89 -12.37
CA PHE A 57 -8.03 -3.88 -12.75
C PHE A 57 -7.87 -3.47 -14.21
N SER A 58 -6.65 -3.09 -14.64
CA SER A 58 -6.40 -2.66 -16.01
C SER A 58 -6.80 -3.72 -17.05
N ILE A 59 -6.50 -4.99 -16.76
CA ILE A 59 -6.88 -6.12 -17.64
C ILE A 59 -8.39 -6.31 -17.66
N SER A 60 -9.06 -6.29 -16.49
CA SER A 60 -10.50 -6.54 -16.37
C SER A 60 -11.36 -5.51 -17.10
N VAL A 61 -10.87 -4.27 -17.20
CA VAL A 61 -11.58 -3.19 -17.92
C VAL A 61 -11.14 -3.03 -19.37
N GLY A 62 -10.19 -3.84 -19.87
CA GLY A 62 -9.67 -3.73 -21.24
C GLY A 62 -8.73 -2.53 -21.45
N GLY A 63 -8.08 -2.05 -20.36
CA GLY A 63 -7.18 -0.91 -20.33
C GLY A 63 -7.86 0.41 -19.97
N TRP A 64 -7.06 1.37 -19.49
CA TRP A 64 -7.52 2.66 -18.99
C TRP A 64 -8.34 3.48 -20.01
N LYS A 65 -7.94 3.44 -21.28
CA LYS A 65 -8.68 4.14 -22.33
C LYS A 65 -10.08 3.58 -22.51
N ASN A 66 -10.21 2.25 -22.56
CA ASN A 66 -11.49 1.56 -22.70
C ASN A 66 -12.38 1.83 -21.48
N PHE A 67 -11.81 1.77 -20.27
CA PHE A 67 -12.53 2.11 -19.05
C PHE A 67 -13.12 3.53 -19.11
N ILE A 68 -12.31 4.55 -19.42
CA ILE A 68 -12.75 5.96 -19.44
C ILE A 68 -13.78 6.22 -20.54
N MET A 69 -13.64 5.62 -21.72
CA MET A 69 -14.47 5.94 -22.87
C MET A 69 -15.74 5.11 -23.00
N GLU A 70 -15.73 3.86 -22.49
CA GLU A 70 -16.81 2.91 -22.75
C GLU A 70 -17.52 2.43 -21.48
N ARG A 71 -16.80 2.35 -20.34
CA ARG A 71 -17.37 1.83 -19.10
C ARG A 71 -17.76 2.93 -18.12
N MET A 72 -16.93 3.98 -18.02
CA MET A 72 -17.23 5.13 -17.19
C MET A 72 -18.39 5.93 -17.80
N PRO A 73 -19.37 6.40 -17.01
CA PRO A 73 -20.39 7.30 -17.48
C PRO A 73 -19.82 8.53 -18.19
N ALA A 74 -20.51 9.06 -19.19
CA ALA A 74 -20.10 10.31 -19.78
C ALA A 74 -20.26 11.42 -18.74
N PHE A 75 -19.22 12.22 -18.60
CA PHE A 75 -19.23 13.36 -17.68
C PHE A 75 -18.63 14.61 -18.33
N GLU A 76 -19.06 15.75 -17.85
CA GLU A 76 -18.51 17.06 -18.25
C GLU A 76 -18.50 17.98 -17.03
N LEU A 77 -17.32 18.46 -16.66
CA LEU A 77 -17.14 19.62 -15.78
C LEU A 77 -16.95 20.85 -16.68
N ARG A 78 -17.88 21.80 -16.58
CA ARG A 78 -17.84 23.07 -17.32
C ARG A 78 -18.47 24.17 -16.47
N ASP A 79 -17.89 25.37 -16.54
CA ASP A 79 -18.38 26.56 -15.83
C ASP A 79 -18.57 26.30 -14.31
N GLY A 80 -17.69 25.49 -13.73
CA GLY A 80 -17.74 25.13 -12.31
C GLY A 80 -18.90 24.19 -11.92
N THR A 81 -19.46 23.46 -12.89
CA THR A 81 -20.56 22.52 -12.69
C THR A 81 -20.24 21.19 -13.33
N LEU A 82 -20.37 20.10 -12.54
CA LEU A 82 -20.24 18.73 -13.03
C LEU A 82 -21.61 18.22 -13.50
N LYS A 83 -21.62 17.57 -14.65
CA LYS A 83 -22.73 16.77 -15.16
C LYS A 83 -22.26 15.37 -15.43
N VAL A 84 -23.03 14.37 -15.00
CA VAL A 84 -22.79 12.96 -15.27
C VAL A 84 -24.07 12.42 -15.89
N ASP A 85 -23.99 11.60 -16.94
CA ASP A 85 -25.17 11.10 -17.66
C ASP A 85 -25.93 10.04 -16.88
N ARG A 86 -25.28 9.37 -15.93
CA ARG A 86 -25.87 8.40 -14.98
C ARG A 86 -25.05 8.34 -13.71
N GLU A 87 -25.62 7.86 -12.63
CA GLU A 87 -24.92 7.64 -11.36
C GLU A 87 -23.69 6.77 -11.56
N MET A 88 -22.62 7.09 -10.83
CA MET A 88 -21.40 6.29 -10.78
C MET A 88 -21.28 5.67 -9.39
N ASP A 89 -20.93 4.38 -9.36
CA ASP A 89 -20.64 3.62 -8.16
C ASP A 89 -19.67 2.49 -8.56
N PHE A 90 -18.40 2.65 -8.23
CA PHE A 90 -17.39 1.63 -8.54
C PHE A 90 -16.10 1.79 -7.73
N ASP A 91 -15.35 0.71 -7.62
CA ASP A 91 -14.08 0.65 -6.91
C ASP A 91 -12.89 0.56 -7.88
N ILE A 92 -11.84 1.34 -7.63
CA ILE A 92 -10.56 1.26 -8.32
C ILE A 92 -9.42 1.31 -7.31
N ALA A 93 -8.61 0.26 -7.26
CA ALA A 93 -7.38 0.22 -6.45
C ALA A 93 -7.60 0.64 -4.97
N GLY A 94 -8.72 0.22 -4.37
CA GLY A 94 -9.06 0.52 -2.98
C GLY A 94 -9.64 1.91 -2.74
N VAL A 95 -9.95 2.65 -3.81
CA VAL A 95 -10.69 3.91 -3.76
C VAL A 95 -12.10 3.67 -4.28
N HIS A 96 -13.10 4.02 -3.49
CA HIS A 96 -14.50 3.99 -3.88
C HIS A 96 -14.90 5.31 -4.52
N PHE A 97 -15.54 5.25 -5.70
CA PHE A 97 -15.99 6.42 -6.47
C PHE A 97 -17.49 6.41 -6.60
N ILE A 98 -18.14 7.46 -6.10
CA ILE A 98 -19.57 7.69 -6.27
C ILE A 98 -19.83 9.05 -6.91
N ALA A 99 -20.81 9.15 -7.82
CA ALA A 99 -21.23 10.44 -8.36
C ALA A 99 -22.74 10.48 -8.55
N ASP A 100 -23.36 11.50 -7.97
CA ASP A 100 -24.77 11.86 -8.13
C ASP A 100 -24.90 13.36 -8.36
N THR A 101 -24.97 13.76 -9.64
CA THR A 101 -25.11 15.17 -10.05
C THR A 101 -26.56 15.68 -10.06
N SER A 102 -27.52 14.87 -9.63
CA SER A 102 -28.87 15.34 -9.30
C SER A 102 -28.87 16.21 -8.04
N LYS A 103 -27.90 15.95 -7.14
CA LYS A 103 -27.64 16.71 -5.92
C LYS A 103 -26.62 17.82 -6.19
N ASN A 104 -26.86 19.01 -5.63
CA ASN A 104 -25.88 20.11 -5.71
C ASN A 104 -24.65 19.89 -4.85
N LYS A 105 -24.80 19.18 -3.73
CA LYS A 105 -23.73 18.92 -2.74
C LYS A 105 -23.74 17.45 -2.34
N VAL A 106 -22.59 16.97 -1.91
CA VAL A 106 -22.43 15.64 -1.34
C VAL A 106 -23.05 15.63 0.06
N ASP A 107 -23.95 14.69 0.33
CA ASP A 107 -24.37 14.41 1.69
C ASP A 107 -23.32 13.55 2.38
N ILE A 108 -22.79 14.05 3.48
CA ILE A 108 -21.75 13.35 4.25
C ILE A 108 -22.29 12.03 4.83
N ASN A 109 -23.60 11.92 5.05
CA ASN A 109 -24.24 10.71 5.55
C ASN A 109 -24.31 9.60 4.49
N ASP A 110 -24.21 9.95 3.19
CA ASP A 110 -24.16 8.98 2.11
C ASP A 110 -22.78 8.32 1.98
N LEU A 111 -21.74 8.85 2.68
CA LEU A 111 -20.38 8.32 2.62
C LEU A 111 -20.23 7.13 3.57
N SER A 112 -19.79 5.99 3.03
CA SER A 112 -19.54 4.78 3.80
C SER A 112 -18.29 4.90 4.69
N ASN A 113 -18.22 4.12 5.77
CA ASN A 113 -17.01 3.92 6.57
C ASN A 113 -16.29 2.61 6.21
N GLU A 114 -16.78 1.89 5.22
CA GLU A 114 -16.22 0.60 4.81
C GLU A 114 -14.96 0.75 3.96
N TYR A 115 -14.82 1.91 3.30
CA TYR A 115 -13.70 2.18 2.41
C TYR A 115 -12.60 3.00 3.11
N SER A 116 -11.34 2.65 2.86
CA SER A 116 -10.20 3.43 3.35
C SER A 116 -10.10 4.80 2.68
N MET A 117 -10.57 4.91 1.44
CA MET A 117 -10.66 6.16 0.68
C MET A 117 -11.92 6.16 -0.17
N GLU A 118 -12.66 7.26 -0.14
CA GLU A 118 -13.88 7.46 -0.90
C GLU A 118 -13.88 8.84 -1.56
N MET A 119 -14.28 8.89 -2.83
CA MET A 119 -14.40 10.12 -3.60
C MET A 119 -15.85 10.28 -4.09
N ALA A 120 -16.55 11.21 -3.51
CA ALA A 120 -17.94 11.49 -3.85
C ALA A 120 -18.06 12.79 -4.64
N PHE A 121 -18.82 12.74 -5.73
CA PHE A 121 -19.03 13.87 -6.64
C PHE A 121 -20.50 14.25 -6.69
N ALA A 122 -20.78 15.51 -6.45
CA ALA A 122 -22.08 16.14 -6.70
C ALA A 122 -21.93 17.19 -7.82
N LYS A 123 -22.99 17.90 -8.12
CA LYS A 123 -23.00 18.92 -9.19
C LYS A 123 -21.98 20.04 -8.98
N ASP A 124 -21.86 20.57 -7.76
CA ASP A 124 -21.08 21.79 -7.48
C ASP A 124 -19.78 21.52 -6.70
N GLU A 125 -19.56 20.28 -6.26
CA GLU A 125 -18.42 19.93 -5.43
C GLU A 125 -18.06 18.46 -5.48
N MET A 126 -16.84 18.16 -5.03
CA MET A 126 -16.45 16.79 -4.65
C MET A 126 -15.98 16.74 -3.19
N VAL A 127 -16.15 15.59 -2.56
CA VAL A 127 -15.63 15.28 -1.23
C VAL A 127 -14.71 14.09 -1.33
N VAL A 128 -13.52 14.22 -0.77
CA VAL A 128 -12.58 13.12 -0.59
C VAL A 128 -12.54 12.77 0.90
N LYS A 129 -12.96 11.56 1.23
CA LYS A 129 -12.92 11.01 2.60
C LYS A 129 -11.79 10.00 2.68
N ASN A 130 -10.96 10.11 3.70
CA ASN A 130 -9.88 9.16 3.99
C ASN A 130 -9.99 8.71 5.45
N THR A 131 -10.37 7.43 5.65
CA THR A 131 -10.53 6.83 6.98
C THR A 131 -9.20 6.28 7.52
N ALA A 132 -8.24 5.95 6.65
CA ALA A 132 -6.93 5.44 7.05
C ALA A 132 -6.09 6.49 7.79
N VAL A 133 -6.36 7.79 7.58
CA VAL A 133 -5.66 8.91 8.21
C VAL A 133 -6.64 9.75 9.05
N GLY A 134 -7.29 9.08 10.03
CA GLY A 134 -8.08 9.80 11.05
C GLY A 134 -9.38 10.45 10.56
N ASN A 135 -10.10 9.81 9.61
CA ASN A 135 -11.35 10.32 9.05
C ASN A 135 -11.24 11.74 8.46
N MET A 136 -10.14 12.01 7.76
CA MET A 136 -9.96 13.29 7.08
C MET A 136 -10.96 13.45 5.93
N MET A 137 -11.66 14.57 5.92
CA MET A 137 -12.52 14.98 4.81
C MET A 137 -12.00 16.26 4.18
N ASN A 138 -11.83 16.22 2.87
CA ASN A 138 -11.49 17.39 2.06
C ASN A 138 -12.63 17.65 1.07
N LYS A 139 -13.12 18.88 1.10
CA LYS A 139 -14.18 19.34 0.22
C LYS A 139 -13.60 20.30 -0.81
N ILE A 140 -13.87 20.05 -2.08
CA ILE A 140 -13.37 20.85 -3.21
C ILE A 140 -14.58 21.37 -3.99
N SER A 141 -14.70 22.69 -4.09
CA SER A 141 -15.76 23.34 -4.87
C SER A 141 -15.37 23.39 -6.33
N PHE A 142 -16.28 23.02 -7.22
CA PHE A 142 -16.06 23.14 -8.66
C PHE A 142 -16.10 24.58 -9.16
N LYS A 143 -16.63 25.51 -8.37
CA LYS A 143 -16.61 26.95 -8.69
C LYS A 143 -15.21 27.50 -8.84
N ASP A 144 -14.22 26.84 -8.23
CA ASP A 144 -12.81 27.21 -8.36
C ASP A 144 -12.22 26.83 -9.73
N PHE A 145 -12.95 26.03 -10.51
CA PHE A 145 -12.57 25.50 -11.83
C PHE A 145 -13.46 26.01 -12.97
N LYS A 146 -14.00 27.25 -12.87
CA LYS A 146 -14.94 27.81 -13.87
C LYS A 146 -14.39 27.84 -15.28
N ASP A 147 -13.09 28.09 -15.43
CA ASP A 147 -12.45 28.21 -16.73
C ASP A 147 -11.94 26.84 -17.27
N VAL A 148 -12.23 25.75 -16.56
CA VAL A 148 -11.79 24.40 -16.93
C VAL A 148 -12.93 23.67 -17.61
N VAL A 149 -12.64 23.08 -18.77
CA VAL A 149 -13.51 22.08 -19.43
C VAL A 149 -12.84 20.72 -19.29
N PHE A 150 -13.47 19.84 -18.53
CA PHE A 150 -12.94 18.50 -18.27
C PHE A 150 -14.00 17.44 -18.52
N ASN A 151 -13.70 16.44 -19.35
CA ASN A 151 -14.61 15.37 -19.74
C ASN A 151 -13.85 14.06 -20.01
N ASN A 152 -14.54 12.97 -20.38
CA ASN A 152 -13.93 11.70 -20.70
C ASN A 152 -12.77 11.82 -21.73
N LYS A 153 -12.91 12.67 -22.75
CA LYS A 153 -11.85 12.89 -23.75
C LYS A 153 -10.62 13.55 -23.13
N ALA A 154 -10.82 14.59 -22.32
CA ALA A 154 -9.74 15.27 -21.61
C ALA A 154 -9.06 14.29 -20.61
N MET A 155 -9.85 13.50 -19.89
CA MET A 155 -9.35 12.45 -18.98
C MET A 155 -8.52 11.40 -19.73
N THR A 156 -8.96 10.98 -20.94
CA THR A 156 -8.20 10.05 -21.77
C THR A 156 -6.85 10.63 -22.18
N ALA A 157 -6.77 11.93 -22.47
CA ALA A 157 -5.50 12.59 -22.77
C ALA A 157 -4.54 12.62 -21.57
N MET A 158 -5.05 12.45 -20.34
CA MET A 158 -4.25 12.39 -19.12
C MET A 158 -3.75 10.98 -18.76
N ILE A 159 -4.04 9.94 -19.56
CA ILE A 159 -3.58 8.57 -19.29
C ILE A 159 -2.06 8.49 -19.00
N PRO A 160 -1.17 9.19 -19.72
CA PRO A 160 0.25 9.19 -19.39
C PRO A 160 0.53 9.68 -17.95
N MET A 161 -0.22 10.68 -17.47
CA MET A 161 -0.10 11.19 -16.11
C MET A 161 -0.64 10.17 -15.09
N ILE A 162 -1.72 9.43 -15.42
CA ILE A 162 -2.24 8.34 -14.60
C ILE A 162 -1.16 7.26 -14.40
N HIS A 163 -0.44 6.88 -15.47
CA HIS A 163 0.65 5.91 -15.34
C HIS A 163 1.79 6.43 -14.46
N ILE A 164 2.18 7.71 -14.59
CA ILE A 164 3.18 8.31 -13.70
C ILE A 164 2.70 8.28 -12.24
N PHE A 165 1.44 8.62 -12.01
CA PHE A 165 0.84 8.58 -10.67
C PHE A 165 0.84 7.17 -10.08
N ILE A 166 0.48 6.15 -10.87
CA ILE A 166 0.54 4.74 -10.46
C ILE A 166 1.95 4.34 -10.02
N VAL A 167 2.97 4.77 -10.77
CA VAL A 167 4.38 4.50 -10.42
C VAL A 167 4.77 5.20 -9.11
N ILE A 168 4.37 6.46 -8.93
CA ILE A 168 4.63 7.19 -7.68
C ILE A 168 3.94 6.49 -6.50
N MET A 169 2.68 6.08 -6.65
CA MET A 169 1.93 5.36 -5.63
C MET A 169 2.57 4.01 -5.31
N PHE A 170 3.08 3.29 -6.31
CA PHE A 170 3.81 2.05 -6.11
C PHE A 170 5.05 2.25 -5.21
N PHE A 171 5.88 3.24 -5.49
CA PHE A 171 7.05 3.54 -4.65
C PHE A 171 6.66 4.03 -3.25
N SER A 172 5.61 4.84 -3.14
CA SER A 172 5.07 5.27 -1.85
C SER A 172 4.60 4.07 -1.02
N GLN A 173 3.85 3.15 -1.63
CA GLN A 173 3.39 1.92 -0.97
C GLN A 173 4.58 1.04 -0.54
N TRP A 174 5.60 0.91 -1.37
CA TRP A 174 6.82 0.19 -1.01
C TRP A 174 7.52 0.77 0.21
N ILE A 175 7.64 2.10 0.31
CA ILE A 175 8.21 2.79 1.47
C ILE A 175 7.35 2.52 2.72
N VAL A 176 6.03 2.62 2.60
CA VAL A 176 5.08 2.32 3.70
C VAL A 176 5.27 0.88 4.18
N ASN A 177 5.38 -0.08 3.26
CA ASN A 177 5.62 -1.48 3.60
C ASN A 177 6.95 -1.69 4.33
N ILE A 178 8.04 -1.02 3.92
CA ILE A 178 9.33 -1.04 4.65
C ILE A 178 9.14 -0.53 6.08
N ILE A 179 8.48 0.61 6.27
CA ILE A 179 8.27 1.22 7.59
C ILE A 179 7.42 0.31 8.47
N SER A 180 6.31 -0.22 7.95
CA SER A 180 5.44 -1.15 8.64
C SER A 180 6.20 -2.41 9.08
N TYR A 181 6.96 -2.99 8.14
CA TYR A 181 7.77 -4.18 8.41
C TYR A 181 8.77 -3.93 9.54
N LEU A 182 9.50 -2.81 9.49
CA LEU A 182 10.48 -2.44 10.52
C LEU A 182 9.81 -2.18 11.87
N THR A 183 8.67 -1.50 11.89
CA THR A 183 7.93 -1.20 13.12
C THR A 183 7.56 -2.48 13.86
N VAL A 184 7.00 -3.47 13.15
CA VAL A 184 6.65 -4.76 13.76
C VAL A 184 7.90 -5.54 14.17
N ALA A 185 8.97 -5.51 13.36
CA ALA A 185 10.23 -6.18 13.71
C ALA A 185 10.85 -5.59 14.99
N VAL A 186 10.79 -4.27 15.17
CA VAL A 186 11.23 -3.57 16.40
C VAL A 186 10.36 -4.01 17.58
N PHE A 187 9.04 -4.03 17.41
CA PHE A 187 8.10 -4.43 18.46
C PHE A 187 8.35 -5.86 18.94
N ILE A 188 8.49 -6.82 18.01
CA ILE A 188 8.83 -8.21 18.33
C ILE A 188 10.17 -8.28 19.07
N THR A 189 11.17 -7.53 18.59
CA THR A 189 12.49 -7.48 19.20
C THR A 189 12.42 -6.99 20.64
N MET A 190 11.66 -5.94 20.89
CA MET A 190 11.46 -5.41 22.25
C MET A 190 10.81 -6.46 23.17
N LEU A 191 9.74 -7.11 22.72
CA LEU A 191 9.07 -8.14 23.50
C LEU A 191 10.03 -9.29 23.85
N VAL A 192 10.80 -9.79 22.90
CA VAL A 192 11.76 -10.87 23.14
C VAL A 192 12.88 -10.44 24.07
N TYR A 193 13.43 -9.23 23.85
CA TYR A 193 14.54 -8.70 24.62
C TYR A 193 14.16 -8.47 26.09
N PHE A 194 12.98 -7.86 26.36
CA PHE A 194 12.47 -7.69 27.72
C PHE A 194 12.16 -9.02 28.39
N ASN A 195 11.56 -9.97 27.68
CA ASN A 195 11.29 -11.33 28.23
C ASN A 195 12.60 -12.05 28.61
N GLN A 196 13.68 -11.85 27.85
CA GLN A 196 14.98 -12.42 28.22
C GLN A 196 15.53 -11.82 29.51
N LYS A 197 15.43 -10.48 29.68
CA LYS A 197 15.91 -9.77 30.88
C LYS A 197 15.10 -10.09 32.15
N THR A 198 13.81 -10.32 32.02
CA THR A 198 12.96 -10.64 33.18
C THR A 198 13.11 -12.08 33.64
N ARG A 199 13.67 -12.99 32.83
CA ARG A 199 13.96 -14.37 33.20
C ARG A 199 15.36 -14.54 33.84
N LEU A 200 15.67 -13.69 34.81
CA LEU A 200 16.99 -13.57 35.45
C LEU A 200 17.48 -14.82 36.24
N ASP A 201 16.65 -15.88 36.38
CA ASP A 201 17.00 -17.07 37.17
C ASP A 201 17.76 -18.16 36.40
N ARG A 202 18.17 -17.93 35.14
CA ARG A 202 18.93 -18.93 34.38
C ARG A 202 20.39 -18.53 34.24
N LYS A 203 21.21 -19.07 35.12
CA LYS A 203 22.68 -18.86 35.15
C LYS A 203 23.49 -19.24 33.90
N ASP A 204 22.87 -19.84 32.87
CA ASP A 204 23.59 -20.49 31.75
C ASP A 204 23.16 -20.03 30.35
N LYS A 205 22.54 -18.85 30.15
CA LYS A 205 22.18 -18.41 28.81
C LYS A 205 22.99 -17.18 28.38
N GLU A 206 23.69 -17.33 27.24
CA GLU A 206 24.29 -16.21 26.53
C GLU A 206 23.27 -15.09 26.31
N ASP A 207 23.57 -13.91 26.81
CA ASP A 207 22.78 -12.69 26.59
C ASP A 207 22.82 -12.34 25.08
N VAL A 208 21.72 -12.59 24.37
CA VAL A 208 21.63 -12.25 22.97
C VAL A 208 21.39 -10.74 22.84
N SER A 209 22.30 -10.04 22.17
CA SER A 209 22.20 -8.60 22.00
C SER A 209 20.93 -8.22 21.23
N PHE A 210 20.37 -7.02 21.52
CA PHE A 210 19.21 -6.46 20.83
C PHE A 210 19.35 -6.53 19.29
N GLY A 211 20.53 -6.18 18.76
CA GLY A 211 20.78 -6.20 17.31
C GLY A 211 20.73 -7.61 16.69
N LYS A 212 21.09 -8.66 17.44
CA LYS A 212 20.95 -10.05 16.96
C LYS A 212 19.48 -10.46 16.94
N ILE A 213 18.71 -10.12 17.98
CA ILE A 213 17.26 -10.39 18.03
C ILE A 213 16.55 -9.64 16.90
N PHE A 214 16.90 -8.38 16.66
CA PHE A 214 16.32 -7.58 15.59
C PHE A 214 16.55 -8.19 14.20
N LYS A 215 17.77 -8.67 13.91
CA LYS A 215 18.03 -9.41 12.67
C LYS A 215 17.11 -10.63 12.54
N LEU A 216 16.96 -11.42 13.59
CA LEU A 216 16.09 -12.60 13.57
C LEU A 216 14.63 -12.23 13.38
N SER A 217 14.15 -11.16 14.00
CA SER A 217 12.78 -10.66 13.84
C SER A 217 12.47 -10.28 12.39
N ILE A 218 13.44 -9.70 11.66
CA ILE A 218 13.31 -9.42 10.24
C ILE A 218 13.07 -10.71 9.44
N TYR A 219 13.86 -11.75 9.68
CA TYR A 219 13.71 -13.00 8.93
C TYR A 219 12.48 -13.81 9.35
N ALA A 220 12.15 -13.83 10.62
CA ALA A 220 11.00 -14.57 11.14
C ALA A 220 9.65 -14.05 10.62
N ARG A 221 9.57 -12.77 10.28
CA ARG A 221 8.35 -12.15 9.78
C ARG A 221 8.03 -12.49 8.32
N VAL A 222 9.00 -12.95 7.52
CA VAL A 222 8.83 -13.15 6.07
C VAL A 222 7.63 -14.01 5.71
N ILE A 223 7.43 -15.12 6.42
CA ILE A 223 6.28 -16.02 6.15
C ILE A 223 4.95 -15.31 6.39
N PHE A 224 4.83 -14.59 7.51
CA PHE A 224 3.60 -13.88 7.85
C PHE A 224 3.28 -12.79 6.82
N GLU A 225 4.28 -12.03 6.41
CA GLU A 225 4.15 -11.00 5.38
C GLU A 225 3.67 -11.56 4.02
N LEU A 226 4.21 -12.71 3.61
CA LEU A 226 3.79 -13.37 2.38
C LEU A 226 2.36 -13.92 2.46
N ILE A 227 1.98 -14.52 3.59
CA ILE A 227 0.63 -15.03 3.79
C ILE A 227 -0.38 -13.87 3.79
N GLU A 228 -0.09 -12.78 4.49
CA GLU A 228 -0.93 -11.59 4.57
C GLU A 228 -1.11 -10.90 3.20
N THR A 229 -0.10 -11.00 2.32
CA THR A 229 -0.15 -10.40 0.98
C THR A 229 -0.94 -11.24 -0.02
N ILE A 230 -0.97 -12.57 0.15
CA ILE A 230 -1.58 -13.50 -0.83
C ILE A 230 -3.00 -13.91 -0.39
N GLY A 231 -3.32 -13.87 0.91
CA GLY A 231 -4.62 -14.26 1.48
C GLY A 231 -5.62 -13.16 1.51
#